data_7a0e260f078492022435926d5f5b9cea
#
_entry.id   7a0e260f078492022435926d5f5b9cea
#
_cell.length_a   1.000
_cell.length_b   1.000
_cell.length_c   1.000
_cell.angle_alpha   90.00
_cell.angle_beta   90.00
_cell.angle_gamma   90.00
#
_symmetry.space_group_name_H-M   'P 1'
#
loop_
_entity.id
_entity.type
_entity.pdbx_description
1 polymer ?
#
loop_
_entity_poly.entity_id
_entity_poly.type
_entity_poly.pdbx_seq_one_letter_code
_entity_poly.pdbx_strand_id
1 'polypeptide(L)'
;MVQILSNMIRPVVWSLLLAILVGTISTLSSISLMGLSAWLIASAALQPPLYILSLAIVGVRFCGVMRAVFRYLERYFTHKVGFSLFTSFRVFVLTKIIKALPFKQQTENGDAFDLIVNAVDNLRDNFLRFFLPPIITTISVFILSIWFFLYSYDLMILLISSWLIFMIVIPYMTWRRYLKLKKHKFLLTQEIIEFYEGNRELSFYNYDKYRLKNINHSIEQYQQYQQNLFKLKLKVNLCSEFIMGAYLIICLTISIYLVNTQDFNPIMAITIILTYQAVLEVLAMMPSLIEHFDEASKR
;
A
#
# COMPACT_ATOMS: atom_id res chain seq x y z
N MET A 1 19.05 16.48 12.17
CA MET A 1 17.91 15.62 11.91
C MET A 1 18.30 14.36 11.13
N VAL A 2 18.98 14.47 9.99
CA VAL A 2 19.44 13.32 9.16
C VAL A 2 20.36 12.35 9.92
N GLN A 3 21.34 12.84 10.69
CA GLN A 3 22.26 11.99 11.47
C GLN A 3 21.56 11.19 12.59
N ILE A 4 20.53 11.76 13.20
CA ILE A 4 19.76 11.10 14.26
C ILE A 4 18.93 9.96 13.67
N LEU A 5 18.27 10.23 12.54
CA LEU A 5 17.54 9.19 11.77
C LEU A 5 18.50 8.07 11.31
N SER A 6 19.68 8.41 10.81
CA SER A 6 20.70 7.44 10.39
C SER A 6 21.13 6.50 11.52
N ASN A 7 21.36 7.03 12.71
CA ASN A 7 21.76 6.22 13.87
C ASN A 7 20.62 5.34 14.42
N MET A 8 19.37 5.75 14.27
CA MET A 8 18.19 4.96 14.66
C MET A 8 17.89 3.83 13.65
N ILE A 9 18.17 4.06 12.37
CA ILE A 9 17.91 3.09 11.30
C ILE A 9 19.04 2.03 11.22
N ARG A 10 20.28 2.39 11.56
CA ARG A 10 21.45 1.50 11.47
C ARG A 10 21.24 0.09 12.04
N PRO A 11 20.73 -0.10 13.28
CA PRO A 11 20.52 -1.44 13.83
C PRO A 11 19.38 -2.22 13.14
N VAL A 12 18.54 -1.54 12.39
CA VAL A 12 17.31 -2.11 11.78
C VAL A 12 17.50 -2.39 10.28
N VAL A 13 18.54 -1.82 9.64
CA VAL A 13 18.79 -1.92 8.19
C VAL A 13 18.83 -3.36 7.71
N TRP A 14 19.54 -4.25 8.42
CA TRP A 14 19.62 -5.66 8.04
C TRP A 14 18.26 -6.36 8.06
N SER A 15 17.45 -6.10 9.09
CA SER A 15 16.09 -6.66 9.17
C SER A 15 15.18 -6.08 8.10
N LEU A 16 15.35 -4.81 7.73
CA LEU A 16 14.62 -4.15 6.65
C LEU A 16 15.00 -4.73 5.28
N LEU A 17 16.29 -4.90 5.01
CA LEU A 17 16.78 -5.52 3.79
C LEU A 17 16.27 -6.96 3.66
N LEU A 18 16.28 -7.74 4.75
CA LEU A 18 15.72 -9.07 4.78
C LEU A 18 14.20 -9.06 4.53
N ALA A 19 13.46 -8.11 5.12
CA ALA A 19 12.02 -7.97 4.85
C ALA A 19 11.73 -7.69 3.37
N ILE A 20 12.52 -6.79 2.74
CA ILE A 20 12.40 -6.47 1.32
C ILE A 20 12.74 -7.69 0.46
N LEU A 21 13.85 -8.36 0.73
CA LEU A 21 14.28 -9.54 -0.03
C LEU A 21 13.27 -10.68 0.06
N VAL A 22 12.82 -11.01 1.27
CA VAL A 22 11.83 -12.06 1.51
C VAL A 22 10.48 -11.69 0.91
N GLY A 23 10.06 -10.42 0.98
CA GLY A 23 8.85 -9.90 0.37
C GLY A 23 8.90 -9.97 -1.16
N THR A 24 10.03 -9.65 -1.78
CA THR A 24 10.19 -9.78 -3.24
C THR A 24 10.11 -11.23 -3.67
N ILE A 25 10.74 -12.17 -2.95
CA ILE A 25 10.64 -13.60 -3.23
C ILE A 25 9.19 -14.08 -3.08
N SER A 26 8.47 -13.65 -2.04
CA SER A 26 7.06 -13.97 -1.83
C SER A 26 6.19 -13.52 -3.00
N THR A 27 6.37 -12.26 -3.44
CA THR A 27 5.63 -11.68 -4.57
C THR A 27 5.94 -12.39 -5.87
N LEU A 28 7.23 -12.62 -6.17
CA LEU A 28 7.66 -13.35 -7.36
C LEU A 28 7.14 -14.80 -7.34
N SER A 29 7.14 -15.47 -6.20
CA SER A 29 6.58 -16.83 -6.07
C SER A 29 5.06 -16.86 -6.35
N SER A 30 4.33 -15.80 -5.93
CA SER A 30 2.89 -15.68 -6.24
C SER A 30 2.63 -15.50 -7.72
N ILE A 31 3.42 -14.65 -8.39
CA ILE A 31 3.31 -14.39 -9.83
C ILE A 31 3.75 -15.62 -10.63
N SER A 32 4.86 -16.24 -10.25
CA SER A 32 5.37 -17.47 -10.88
C SER A 32 4.40 -18.65 -10.73
N LEU A 33 3.72 -18.75 -9.58
CA LEU A 33 2.67 -19.74 -9.37
C LEU A 33 1.56 -19.61 -10.41
N MET A 34 1.09 -18.40 -10.68
CA MET A 34 0.05 -18.12 -11.67
C MET A 34 0.55 -18.46 -13.10
N GLY A 35 1.76 -18.01 -13.44
CA GLY A 35 2.37 -18.29 -14.74
C GLY A 35 2.62 -19.78 -14.98
N LEU A 36 3.19 -20.49 -14.00
CA LEU A 36 3.42 -21.95 -14.12
C LEU A 36 2.11 -22.74 -14.18
N SER A 37 1.08 -22.31 -13.44
CA SER A 37 -0.24 -22.92 -13.50
C SER A 37 -0.88 -22.72 -14.88
N ALA A 38 -0.73 -21.52 -15.45
CA ALA A 38 -1.20 -21.21 -16.80
C ALA A 38 -0.51 -22.08 -17.85
N TRP A 39 0.82 -22.16 -17.77
CA TRP A 39 1.61 -23.01 -18.66
C TRP A 39 1.20 -24.48 -18.54
N LEU A 40 1.03 -24.97 -17.32
CA LEU A 40 0.64 -26.36 -17.06
C LEU A 40 -0.72 -26.68 -17.69
N ILE A 41 -1.73 -25.82 -17.49
CA ILE A 41 -3.08 -26.02 -18.03
C ILE A 41 -3.05 -25.98 -19.57
N ALA A 42 -2.39 -24.99 -20.15
CA ALA A 42 -2.28 -24.82 -21.58
C ALA A 42 -1.50 -26.01 -22.24
N SER A 43 -0.43 -26.45 -21.58
CA SER A 43 0.36 -27.61 -22.06
C SER A 43 -0.43 -28.92 -21.93
N ALA A 44 -1.19 -29.11 -20.84
CA ALA A 44 -1.99 -30.33 -20.63
C ALA A 44 -3.10 -30.49 -21.68
N ALA A 45 -3.61 -29.39 -22.24
CA ALA A 45 -4.61 -29.45 -23.34
C ALA A 45 -4.10 -30.14 -24.60
N LEU A 46 -2.79 -30.14 -24.83
CA LEU A 46 -2.14 -30.85 -25.94
C LEU A 46 -1.87 -32.34 -25.66
N GLN A 47 -2.27 -32.84 -24.48
CA GLN A 47 -2.10 -34.23 -24.04
C GLN A 47 -0.65 -34.77 -24.20
N PRO A 48 0.40 -34.05 -23.77
CA PRO A 48 1.76 -34.53 -23.83
C PRO A 48 1.96 -35.69 -22.81
N PRO A 49 3.02 -36.50 -22.98
CA PRO A 49 3.38 -37.51 -21.99
C PRO A 49 3.58 -36.92 -20.60
N LEU A 50 3.13 -37.61 -19.56
CA LEU A 50 3.10 -37.10 -18.16
C LEU A 50 4.48 -36.68 -17.66
N TYR A 51 5.57 -37.23 -18.13
CA TYR A 51 6.93 -36.87 -17.72
C TYR A 51 7.29 -35.41 -18.09
N ILE A 52 6.71 -34.85 -19.17
CA ILE A 52 6.91 -33.45 -19.57
C ILE A 52 6.24 -32.52 -18.60
N LEU A 53 5.05 -32.87 -18.11
CA LEU A 53 4.29 -32.04 -17.15
C LEU A 53 4.80 -32.17 -15.72
N SER A 54 5.53 -33.26 -15.40
CA SER A 54 5.95 -33.54 -14.01
C SER A 54 6.77 -32.43 -13.39
N LEU A 55 7.69 -31.82 -14.15
CA LEU A 55 8.52 -30.72 -13.69
C LEU A 55 7.67 -29.47 -13.33
N ALA A 56 6.70 -29.17 -14.19
CA ALA A 56 5.80 -28.00 -13.94
C ALA A 56 4.87 -28.26 -12.74
N ILE A 57 4.38 -29.49 -12.58
CA ILE A 57 3.57 -29.89 -11.40
C ILE A 57 4.37 -29.68 -10.11
N VAL A 58 5.62 -30.10 -10.07
CA VAL A 58 6.52 -29.88 -8.92
C VAL A 58 6.78 -28.40 -8.74
N GLY A 59 7.02 -27.64 -9.82
CA GLY A 59 7.22 -26.21 -9.79
C GLY A 59 6.03 -25.44 -9.20
N VAL A 60 4.80 -25.78 -9.57
CA VAL A 60 3.57 -25.18 -9.02
C VAL A 60 3.48 -25.45 -7.52
N ARG A 61 3.71 -26.70 -7.08
CA ARG A 61 3.71 -27.07 -5.65
C ARG A 61 4.80 -26.29 -4.88
N PHE A 62 6.00 -26.22 -5.43
CA PHE A 62 7.12 -25.50 -4.86
C PHE A 62 6.81 -24.00 -4.70
N CYS A 63 6.31 -23.33 -5.74
CA CYS A 63 5.91 -21.93 -5.69
C CYS A 63 4.78 -21.69 -4.68
N GLY A 64 3.82 -22.61 -4.56
CA GLY A 64 2.74 -22.54 -3.58
C GLY A 64 3.26 -22.56 -2.15
N VAL A 65 4.17 -23.47 -1.81
CA VAL A 65 4.82 -23.56 -0.49
C VAL A 65 5.70 -22.33 -0.25
N MET A 66 6.52 -21.94 -1.21
CA MET A 66 7.40 -20.77 -1.12
C MET A 66 6.61 -19.49 -0.86
N ARG A 67 5.52 -19.26 -1.60
CA ARG A 67 4.64 -18.12 -1.37
C ARG A 67 4.17 -18.03 0.10
N ALA A 68 3.73 -19.15 0.67
CA ALA A 68 3.22 -19.18 2.05
C ALA A 68 4.34 -18.92 3.08
N VAL A 69 5.47 -19.62 2.93
CA VAL A 69 6.62 -19.50 3.85
C VAL A 69 7.21 -18.09 3.80
N PHE A 70 7.49 -17.58 2.60
CA PHE A 70 8.10 -16.25 2.45
C PHE A 70 7.14 -15.12 2.84
N ARG A 71 5.82 -15.28 2.67
CA ARG A 71 4.85 -14.32 3.18
C ARG A 71 4.82 -14.27 4.71
N TYR A 72 4.96 -15.42 5.37
CA TYR A 72 5.09 -15.47 6.84
C TYR A 72 6.38 -14.77 7.29
N LEU A 73 7.51 -15.09 6.66
CA LEU A 73 8.80 -14.48 6.98
C LEU A 73 8.82 -12.97 6.72
N GLU A 74 8.21 -12.51 5.64
CA GLU A 74 8.02 -11.08 5.34
C GLU A 74 7.30 -10.37 6.49
N ARG A 75 6.17 -10.91 6.93
CA ARG A 75 5.43 -10.35 8.08
C ARG A 75 6.26 -10.36 9.35
N TYR A 76 6.96 -11.45 9.62
CA TYR A 76 7.82 -11.57 10.79
C TYR A 76 8.90 -10.49 10.80
N PHE A 77 9.66 -10.34 9.72
CA PHE A 77 10.71 -9.32 9.62
C PHE A 77 10.13 -7.90 9.62
N THR A 78 9.02 -7.68 8.96
CA THR A 78 8.32 -6.39 8.98
C THR A 78 7.89 -5.99 10.39
N HIS A 79 7.29 -6.90 11.15
CA HIS A 79 6.95 -6.64 12.55
C HIS A 79 8.19 -6.41 13.42
N LYS A 80 9.24 -7.20 13.23
CA LYS A 80 10.52 -7.02 13.95
C LYS A 80 11.12 -5.63 13.71
N VAL A 81 11.13 -5.18 12.45
CA VAL A 81 11.54 -3.81 12.07
C VAL A 81 10.66 -2.78 12.75
N GLY A 82 9.34 -2.97 12.71
CA GLY A 82 8.37 -2.07 13.32
C GLY A 82 8.60 -1.89 14.81
N PHE A 83 8.73 -2.98 15.56
CA PHE A 83 8.98 -2.92 17.01
C PHE A 83 10.31 -2.27 17.36
N SER A 84 11.36 -2.57 16.62
CA SER A 84 12.69 -1.99 16.86
C SER A 84 12.72 -0.49 16.58
N LEU A 85 12.16 -0.04 15.46
CA LEU A 85 12.02 1.39 15.15
C LEU A 85 11.17 2.11 16.18
N PHE A 86 10.06 1.50 16.59
CA PHE A 86 9.15 2.04 17.58
C PHE A 86 9.84 2.28 18.94
N THR A 87 10.55 1.28 19.45
CA THR A 87 11.30 1.39 20.71
C THR A 87 12.32 2.52 20.65
N SER A 88 13.07 2.60 19.57
CA SER A 88 14.09 3.66 19.37
C SER A 88 13.45 5.05 19.29
N PHE A 89 12.32 5.17 18.61
CA PHE A 89 11.59 6.44 18.45
C PHE A 89 10.95 6.88 19.76
N ARG A 90 10.35 5.94 20.53
CA ARG A 90 9.78 6.22 21.85
C ARG A 90 10.81 6.75 22.81
N VAL A 91 11.99 6.09 22.90
CA VAL A 91 13.10 6.54 23.76
C VAL A 91 13.58 7.93 23.35
N PHE A 92 13.71 8.19 22.06
CA PHE A 92 14.10 9.50 21.54
C PHE A 92 13.11 10.60 21.93
N VAL A 93 11.81 10.38 21.73
CA VAL A 93 10.76 11.34 22.07
C VAL A 93 10.72 11.60 23.56
N LEU A 94 10.74 10.56 24.41
CA LEU A 94 10.78 10.69 25.86
C LEU A 94 11.98 11.49 26.33
N THR A 95 13.18 11.22 25.78
CA THR A 95 14.39 11.95 26.15
C THR A 95 14.29 13.44 25.79
N LYS A 96 13.61 13.77 24.70
CA LYS A 96 13.35 15.17 24.32
C LYS A 96 12.34 15.86 25.23
N ILE A 97 11.29 15.15 25.61
CA ILE A 97 10.26 15.67 26.54
C ILE A 97 10.87 15.95 27.91
N ILE A 98 11.63 14.99 28.47
CA ILE A 98 12.29 15.16 29.77
C ILE A 98 13.22 16.38 29.77
N LYS A 99 13.94 16.65 28.68
CA LYS A 99 14.79 17.82 28.53
C LYS A 99 14.02 19.14 28.38
N ALA A 100 12.76 19.10 27.99
CA ALA A 100 11.91 20.26 27.81
C ALA A 100 11.07 20.60 29.05
N LEU A 101 11.07 19.76 30.08
CA LEU A 101 10.40 20.00 31.35
C LEU A 101 11.17 21.04 32.20
N PRO A 102 10.48 21.94 32.95
CA PRO A 102 9.02 22.06 33.11
C PRO A 102 8.36 22.85 31.96
N PHE A 103 7.20 22.35 31.48
CA PHE A 103 6.39 23.11 30.54
C PHE A 103 5.83 24.36 31.20
N LYS A 104 5.97 25.50 30.52
CA LYS A 104 5.51 26.82 31.02
C LYS A 104 3.98 26.98 31.02
N GLN A 105 3.24 26.04 30.45
CA GLN A 105 1.78 26.11 30.40
C GLN A 105 1.15 24.91 31.11
N GLN A 106 0.09 25.21 31.87
CA GLN A 106 -0.77 24.28 32.62
C GLN A 106 -1.70 23.46 31.70
N THR A 107 -1.17 22.84 30.67
CA THR A 107 -1.89 21.75 30.01
C THR A 107 -1.76 20.54 30.91
N GLU A 108 -2.86 19.83 31.17
CA GLU A 108 -2.85 18.58 31.93
C GLU A 108 -1.79 17.64 31.34
N ASN A 109 -0.71 17.45 32.09
CA ASN A 109 0.52 16.79 31.61
C ASN A 109 0.28 15.36 31.12
N GLY A 110 -0.83 14.73 31.52
CA GLY A 110 -1.25 13.39 31.07
C GLY A 110 -1.70 13.35 29.62
N ASP A 111 -2.55 14.26 29.19
CA ASP A 111 -3.14 14.27 27.84
C ASP A 111 -2.09 14.55 26.76
N ALA A 112 -1.15 15.46 27.02
CA ALA A 112 -0.04 15.74 26.12
C ALA A 112 0.89 14.53 25.96
N PHE A 113 1.13 13.76 27.03
CA PHE A 113 1.92 12.54 26.99
C PHE A 113 1.23 11.43 26.19
N ASP A 114 -0.07 11.22 26.41
CA ASP A 114 -0.86 10.22 25.69
C ASP A 114 -0.97 10.54 24.19
N LEU A 115 -1.16 11.83 23.84
CA LEU A 115 -1.15 12.27 22.44
C LEU A 115 0.18 11.95 21.73
N ILE A 116 1.31 12.18 22.40
CA ILE A 116 2.64 11.91 21.84
C ILE A 116 2.87 10.40 21.69
N VAL A 117 2.50 9.61 22.71
CA VAL A 117 2.65 8.14 22.66
C VAL A 117 1.81 7.55 21.52
N ASN A 118 0.55 7.97 21.41
CA ASN A 118 -0.35 7.53 20.35
C ASN A 118 0.13 7.97 18.95
N ALA A 119 0.70 9.16 18.81
CA ALA A 119 1.27 9.65 17.56
C ALA A 119 2.46 8.79 17.10
N VAL A 120 3.31 8.33 18.04
CA VAL A 120 4.44 7.45 17.75
C VAL A 120 3.98 6.07 17.30
N ASP A 121 2.94 5.50 17.94
CA ASP A 121 2.37 4.21 17.55
C ASP A 121 1.79 4.23 16.13
N ASN A 122 1.08 5.29 15.79
CA ASN A 122 0.51 5.48 14.47
C ASN A 122 1.58 5.63 13.38
N LEU A 123 2.66 6.34 13.66
CA LEU A 123 3.79 6.49 12.74
C LEU A 123 4.45 5.14 12.40
N ARG A 124 4.58 4.23 13.36
CA ARG A 124 5.15 2.89 13.14
C ARG A 124 4.38 2.10 12.09
N ASP A 125 3.08 1.91 12.33
CA ASP A 125 2.25 1.03 11.50
C ASP A 125 2.08 1.56 10.09
N ASN A 126 1.99 2.88 9.98
CA ASN A 126 1.81 3.53 8.69
C ASN A 126 3.10 3.60 7.87
N PHE A 127 4.25 3.83 8.51
CA PHE A 127 5.52 3.86 7.82
C PHE A 127 5.80 2.53 7.11
N LEU A 128 5.62 1.41 7.79
CA LEU A 128 5.88 0.09 7.22
C LEU A 128 4.87 -0.28 6.13
N ARG A 129 3.58 0.00 6.36
CA ARG A 129 2.52 -0.30 5.39
C ARG A 129 2.59 0.57 4.14
N PHE A 130 3.13 1.79 4.26
CA PHE A 130 3.22 2.72 3.14
C PHE A 130 4.49 2.54 2.30
N PHE A 131 5.65 2.28 2.93
CA PHE A 131 6.93 2.25 2.20
C PHE A 131 7.34 0.85 1.73
N LEU A 132 7.08 -0.21 2.49
CA LEU A 132 7.53 -1.55 2.14
C LEU A 132 6.88 -2.11 0.87
N PRO A 133 5.53 -2.12 0.72
CA PRO A 133 4.89 -2.73 -0.44
C PRO A 133 5.29 -2.08 -1.78
N PRO A 134 5.39 -0.73 -1.91
CA PRO A 134 5.86 -0.10 -3.14
C PRO A 134 7.29 -0.51 -3.53
N ILE A 135 8.20 -0.61 -2.56
CA ILE A 135 9.58 -1.02 -2.81
C ILE A 135 9.63 -2.47 -3.31
N ILE A 136 8.96 -3.38 -2.60
CA ILE A 136 8.87 -4.80 -2.96
C ILE A 136 8.29 -4.96 -4.37
N THR A 137 7.18 -4.29 -4.66
CA THR A 137 6.52 -4.36 -5.96
C THR A 137 7.41 -3.81 -7.08
N THR A 138 8.08 -2.69 -6.84
CA THR A 138 9.00 -2.09 -7.82
C THR A 138 10.13 -3.04 -8.17
N ILE A 139 10.79 -3.63 -7.18
CA ILE A 139 11.88 -4.60 -7.41
C ILE A 139 11.34 -5.83 -8.17
N SER A 140 10.16 -6.34 -7.78
CA SER A 140 9.55 -7.49 -8.44
C SER A 140 9.21 -7.20 -9.91
N VAL A 141 8.67 -6.02 -10.21
CA VAL A 141 8.36 -5.59 -11.58
C VAL A 141 9.64 -5.44 -12.41
N PHE A 142 10.71 -4.88 -11.85
CA PHE A 142 11.99 -4.78 -12.58
C PHE A 142 12.60 -6.15 -12.90
N ILE A 143 12.54 -7.11 -11.99
CA ILE A 143 12.99 -8.48 -12.25
C ILE A 143 12.15 -9.13 -13.36
N LEU A 144 10.82 -8.96 -13.29
CA LEU A 144 9.92 -9.50 -14.31
C LEU A 144 10.05 -8.78 -15.65
N SER A 145 10.39 -7.50 -15.70
CA SER A 145 10.61 -6.76 -16.93
C SER A 145 11.75 -7.36 -17.76
N ILE A 146 12.80 -7.86 -17.10
CA ILE A 146 13.89 -8.60 -17.76
C ILE A 146 13.37 -9.89 -18.39
N TRP A 147 12.51 -10.63 -17.68
CA TRP A 147 11.90 -11.85 -18.21
C TRP A 147 10.99 -11.57 -19.41
N PHE A 148 10.14 -10.52 -19.35
CA PHE A 148 9.28 -10.11 -20.46
C PHE A 148 10.09 -9.62 -21.68
N PHE A 149 11.22 -8.95 -21.44
CA PHE A 149 12.13 -8.49 -22.50
C PHE A 149 12.69 -9.66 -23.35
N LEU A 150 12.93 -10.82 -22.74
CA LEU A 150 13.41 -12.01 -23.47
C LEU A 150 12.41 -12.51 -24.53
N TYR A 151 11.13 -12.15 -24.41
CA TYR A 151 10.09 -12.55 -25.36
C TYR A 151 9.76 -11.44 -26.36
N SER A 152 9.60 -10.20 -25.90
CA SER A 152 9.32 -9.06 -26.74
C SER A 152 9.60 -7.74 -26.03
N TYR A 153 10.14 -6.79 -26.76
CA TYR A 153 10.33 -5.42 -26.30
C TYR A 153 9.00 -4.72 -25.97
N ASP A 154 7.95 -4.99 -26.76
CA ASP A 154 6.63 -4.40 -26.57
C ASP A 154 5.99 -4.82 -25.24
N LEU A 155 6.15 -6.10 -24.84
CA LEU A 155 5.66 -6.60 -23.57
C LEU A 155 6.38 -5.98 -22.37
N MET A 156 7.70 -5.74 -22.49
CA MET A 156 8.46 -5.04 -21.46
C MET A 156 7.97 -3.59 -21.31
N ILE A 157 7.78 -2.85 -22.40
CA ILE A 157 7.27 -1.48 -22.35
C ILE A 157 5.88 -1.45 -21.71
N LEU A 158 5.01 -2.39 -22.08
CA LEU A 158 3.67 -2.50 -21.54
C LEU A 158 3.71 -2.68 -20.01
N LEU A 159 4.61 -3.53 -19.50
CA LEU A 159 4.77 -3.76 -18.07
C LEU A 159 5.30 -2.53 -17.34
N ILE A 160 6.32 -1.86 -17.89
CA ILE A 160 6.88 -0.64 -17.28
C ILE A 160 5.86 0.50 -17.29
N SER A 161 5.08 0.65 -18.38
CA SER A 161 4.04 1.69 -18.47
C SER A 161 2.91 1.45 -17.47
N SER A 162 2.48 0.21 -17.27
CA SER A 162 1.49 -0.13 -16.24
C SER A 162 2.01 0.16 -14.83
N TRP A 163 3.27 -0.21 -14.53
CA TRP A 163 3.90 0.13 -13.26
C TRP A 163 3.92 1.64 -13.00
N LEU A 164 4.29 2.44 -14.01
CA LEU A 164 4.36 3.89 -13.88
C LEU A 164 2.99 4.51 -13.60
N ILE A 165 1.93 4.02 -14.25
CA ILE A 165 0.56 4.50 -14.01
C ILE A 165 0.10 4.15 -12.60
N PHE A 166 0.23 2.90 -12.16
CA PHE A 166 -0.26 2.46 -10.85
C PHE A 166 0.57 3.00 -9.69
N MET A 167 1.90 3.20 -9.87
CA MET A 167 2.80 3.67 -8.82
C MET A 167 2.89 5.20 -8.71
N ILE A 168 2.76 5.92 -9.82
CA ILE A 168 3.00 7.36 -9.83
C ILE A 168 1.74 8.14 -10.18
N VAL A 169 1.09 7.83 -11.32
CA VAL A 169 0.00 8.66 -11.85
C VAL A 169 -1.25 8.60 -10.95
N ILE A 170 -1.73 7.40 -10.65
CA ILE A 170 -2.95 7.22 -9.84
C ILE A 170 -2.74 7.75 -8.40
N PRO A 171 -1.65 7.38 -7.69
CA PRO A 171 -1.37 7.94 -6.37
C PRO A 171 -1.23 9.46 -6.35
N TYR A 172 -0.56 10.05 -7.33
CA TYR A 172 -0.41 11.50 -7.41
C TYR A 172 -1.74 12.23 -7.60
N MET A 173 -2.63 11.71 -8.47
CA MET A 173 -3.96 12.29 -8.70
C MET A 173 -4.86 12.17 -7.46
N THR A 174 -4.80 11.03 -6.78
CA THR A 174 -5.58 10.80 -5.54
C THR A 174 -5.12 11.67 -4.40
N TRP A 175 -3.80 11.79 -4.20
CA TRP A 175 -3.19 12.63 -3.17
C TRP A 175 -3.61 14.10 -3.27
N ARG A 176 -3.58 14.67 -4.47
CA ARG A 176 -4.01 16.07 -4.69
C ARG A 176 -5.48 16.30 -4.31
N ARG A 177 -6.37 15.38 -4.65
CA ARG A 177 -7.80 15.49 -4.31
C ARG A 177 -8.03 15.28 -2.83
N TYR A 178 -7.29 14.39 -2.25
CA TYR A 178 -7.37 14.04 -0.84
C TYR A 178 -6.96 15.23 0.06
N LEU A 179 -5.86 15.92 -0.24
CA LEU A 179 -5.41 17.09 0.52
C LEU A 179 -6.46 18.20 0.58
N LYS A 180 -7.24 18.41 -0.49
CA LYS A 180 -8.32 19.40 -0.49
C LYS A 180 -9.45 19.05 0.47
N LEU A 181 -9.72 17.77 0.65
CA LEU A 181 -10.78 17.28 1.51
C LEU A 181 -10.39 17.29 3.00
N LYS A 182 -9.11 17.15 3.33
CA LYS A 182 -8.60 17.06 4.71
C LYS A 182 -8.85 18.32 5.56
N LYS A 183 -8.84 19.51 4.95
CA LYS A 183 -8.99 20.79 5.65
C LYS A 183 -10.31 20.88 6.45
N HIS A 184 -11.40 20.35 5.91
CA HIS A 184 -12.71 20.40 6.57
C HIS A 184 -12.79 19.55 7.85
N LYS A 185 -12.05 18.44 7.93
CA LYS A 185 -12.03 17.59 9.12
C LYS A 185 -11.39 18.30 10.32
N PHE A 186 -10.29 19.01 10.08
CA PHE A 186 -9.57 19.71 11.15
C PHE A 186 -10.45 20.78 11.80
N LEU A 187 -11.16 21.56 10.99
CA LEU A 187 -12.07 22.61 11.46
C LEU A 187 -13.19 22.03 12.34
N LEU A 188 -13.82 20.95 11.89
CA LEU A 188 -14.88 20.29 12.67
C LEU A 188 -14.37 19.76 14.02
N THR A 189 -13.18 19.16 14.03
CA THR A 189 -12.62 18.62 15.27
C THR A 189 -12.37 19.75 16.27
N GLN A 190 -11.87 20.90 15.84
CA GLN A 190 -11.72 22.08 16.70
C GLN A 190 -13.07 22.57 17.26
N GLU A 191 -14.09 22.70 16.43
CA GLU A 191 -15.42 23.14 16.87
C GLU A 191 -16.04 22.18 17.90
N ILE A 192 -15.85 20.87 17.75
CA ILE A 192 -16.34 19.88 18.72
C ILE A 192 -15.58 19.97 20.04
N ILE A 193 -14.27 20.16 20.01
CA ILE A 193 -13.46 20.33 21.23
C ILE A 193 -13.86 21.60 21.95
N GLU A 194 -13.96 22.72 21.25
CA GLU A 194 -14.41 24.02 21.83
C GLU A 194 -15.82 23.92 22.44
N PHE A 195 -16.71 23.13 21.84
CA PHE A 195 -18.02 22.89 22.40
C PHE A 195 -17.95 22.06 23.68
N TYR A 196 -17.16 21.03 23.71
CA TYR A 196 -17.02 20.16 24.87
C TYR A 196 -16.40 20.89 26.06
N GLU A 197 -15.34 21.65 25.83
CA GLU A 197 -14.65 22.44 26.85
C GLU A 197 -15.52 23.62 27.37
N GLY A 198 -16.24 24.30 26.47
CA GLY A 198 -17.11 25.42 26.78
C GLY A 198 -18.52 25.08 27.30
N ASN A 199 -18.88 23.79 27.36
CA ASN A 199 -20.24 23.33 27.65
C ASN A 199 -20.74 23.82 29.05
N ARG A 200 -19.84 23.86 30.00
CA ARG A 200 -20.14 24.30 31.39
C ARG A 200 -20.53 25.78 31.46
N GLU A 201 -19.88 26.62 30.69
CA GLU A 201 -20.17 28.09 30.64
C GLU A 201 -21.40 28.38 29.79
N LEU A 202 -21.61 27.62 28.71
CA LEU A 202 -22.72 27.80 27.78
C LEU A 202 -24.08 27.42 28.38
N SER A 203 -24.10 26.41 29.26
CA SER A 203 -25.28 25.98 29.99
C SER A 203 -25.78 27.10 30.92
N PHE A 204 -24.87 27.90 31.52
CA PHE A 204 -25.23 29.05 32.37
C PHE A 204 -25.91 30.18 31.61
N TYR A 205 -25.59 30.38 30.33
CA TYR A 205 -26.10 31.50 29.51
C TYR A 205 -27.28 31.12 28.58
N ASN A 206 -27.84 29.89 28.69
CA ASN A 206 -28.92 29.38 27.81
C ASN A 206 -28.61 29.46 26.31
N TYR A 207 -27.32 29.36 25.95
CA TYR A 207 -26.85 29.48 24.58
C TYR A 207 -26.83 28.11 23.85
N ASP A 208 -27.30 27.04 24.50
CA ASP A 208 -27.25 25.66 24.04
C ASP A 208 -27.90 25.46 22.68
N LYS A 209 -29.07 26.08 22.44
CA LYS A 209 -29.83 25.93 21.20
C LYS A 209 -29.12 26.49 19.95
N TYR A 210 -28.45 27.62 20.09
CA TYR A 210 -27.73 28.26 18.98
C TYR A 210 -26.49 27.47 18.63
N ARG A 211 -25.77 26.97 19.61
CA ARG A 211 -24.54 26.22 19.42
C ARG A 211 -24.80 24.79 18.93
N LEU A 212 -25.89 24.15 19.38
CA LEU A 212 -26.38 22.88 18.80
C LEU A 212 -26.67 23.00 17.31
N LYS A 213 -27.22 24.12 16.87
CA LYS A 213 -27.46 24.37 15.44
C LYS A 213 -26.15 24.45 14.64
N ASN A 214 -25.13 25.10 15.17
CA ASN A 214 -23.81 25.20 14.54
C ASN A 214 -23.13 23.82 14.47
N ILE A 215 -23.19 23.04 15.57
CA ILE A 215 -22.65 21.68 15.60
C ILE A 215 -23.35 20.78 14.59
N ASN A 216 -24.68 20.82 14.50
CA ASN A 216 -25.40 20.05 13.49
C ASN A 216 -24.97 20.43 12.07
N HIS A 217 -24.74 21.71 11.81
CA HIS A 217 -24.20 22.15 10.52
C HIS A 217 -22.78 21.61 10.26
N SER A 218 -21.93 21.61 11.26
CA SER A 218 -20.57 21.06 11.16
C SER A 218 -20.58 19.52 11.02
N ILE A 219 -21.53 18.83 11.66
CA ILE A 219 -21.77 17.40 11.47
C ILE A 219 -22.22 17.10 10.04
N GLU A 220 -23.15 17.90 9.49
CA GLU A 220 -23.57 17.75 8.08
C GLU A 220 -22.41 17.97 7.11
N GLN A 221 -21.59 18.96 7.33
CA GLN A 221 -20.37 19.18 6.53
C GLN A 221 -19.40 18.00 6.63
N TYR A 222 -19.24 17.42 7.82
CA TYR A 222 -18.41 16.23 8.02
C TYR A 222 -18.98 14.99 7.31
N GLN A 223 -20.29 14.80 7.37
CA GLN A 223 -20.94 13.72 6.63
C GLN A 223 -20.76 13.90 5.12
N GLN A 224 -20.93 15.09 4.58
CA GLN A 224 -20.64 15.39 3.18
C GLN A 224 -19.18 15.14 2.83
N TYR A 225 -18.25 15.51 3.70
CA TYR A 225 -16.83 15.18 3.55
C TYR A 225 -16.60 13.66 3.48
N GLN A 226 -17.17 12.89 4.40
CA GLN A 226 -17.07 11.43 4.41
C GLN A 226 -17.66 10.80 3.13
N GLN A 227 -18.80 11.29 2.69
CA GLN A 227 -19.42 10.83 1.42
C GLN A 227 -18.53 11.16 0.22
N ASN A 228 -17.91 12.33 0.19
CA ASN A 228 -17.01 12.73 -0.90
C ASN A 228 -15.73 11.90 -0.92
N LEU A 229 -15.19 11.56 0.25
CA LEU A 229 -14.07 10.60 0.37
C LEU A 229 -14.46 9.23 -0.15
N PHE A 230 -15.60 8.71 0.26
CA PHE A 230 -16.10 7.41 -0.20
C PHE A 230 -16.30 7.39 -1.72
N LYS A 231 -16.92 8.43 -2.28
CA LYS A 231 -17.08 8.58 -3.74
C LYS A 231 -15.73 8.66 -4.46
N LEU A 232 -14.73 9.32 -3.86
CA LEU A 232 -13.37 9.38 -4.40
C LEU A 232 -12.74 7.98 -4.44
N LYS A 233 -12.86 7.20 -3.35
CA LYS A 233 -12.37 5.82 -3.26
C LYS A 233 -13.00 4.94 -4.34
N LEU A 234 -14.32 4.97 -4.45
CA LEU A 234 -15.03 4.21 -5.47
C LEU A 234 -14.56 4.58 -6.89
N LYS A 235 -14.42 5.88 -7.19
CA LYS A 235 -13.92 6.34 -8.50
C LYS A 235 -12.50 5.85 -8.78
N VAL A 236 -11.61 5.89 -7.79
CA VAL A 236 -10.22 5.41 -7.95
C VAL A 236 -10.21 3.91 -8.20
N ASN A 237 -10.96 3.14 -7.42
CA ASN A 237 -11.05 1.69 -7.61
C ASN A 237 -11.62 1.33 -8.98
N LEU A 238 -12.73 1.96 -9.38
CA LEU A 238 -13.30 1.74 -10.71
C LEU A 238 -12.31 2.12 -11.82
N CYS A 239 -11.65 3.27 -11.73
CA CYS A 239 -10.63 3.67 -12.71
C CYS A 239 -9.47 2.66 -12.76
N SER A 240 -9.00 2.16 -11.62
CA SER A 240 -7.93 1.17 -11.58
C SER A 240 -8.33 -0.15 -12.23
N GLU A 241 -9.57 -0.64 -11.99
CA GLU A 241 -10.11 -1.84 -12.63
C GLU A 241 -10.26 -1.68 -14.14
N PHE A 242 -10.78 -0.54 -14.61
CA PHE A 242 -10.86 -0.24 -16.05
C PHE A 242 -9.48 -0.18 -16.70
N ILE A 243 -8.51 0.47 -16.07
CA ILE A 243 -7.12 0.54 -16.56
C ILE A 243 -6.52 -0.86 -16.61
N MET A 244 -6.71 -1.67 -15.57
CA MET A 244 -6.25 -3.06 -15.52
C MET A 244 -6.83 -3.88 -16.66
N GLY A 245 -8.15 -3.79 -16.91
CA GLY A 245 -8.81 -4.46 -18.02
C GLY A 245 -8.28 -4.02 -19.39
N ALA A 246 -8.06 -2.71 -19.59
CA ALA A 246 -7.48 -2.18 -20.83
C ALA A 246 -6.06 -2.72 -21.08
N TYR A 247 -5.21 -2.75 -20.05
CA TYR A 247 -3.87 -3.30 -20.15
C TYR A 247 -3.85 -4.81 -20.44
N LEU A 248 -4.80 -5.57 -19.89
CA LEU A 248 -4.97 -6.98 -20.23
C LEU A 248 -5.35 -7.19 -21.69
N ILE A 249 -6.27 -6.37 -22.23
CA ILE A 249 -6.66 -6.42 -23.65
C ILE A 249 -5.45 -6.09 -24.54
N ILE A 250 -4.66 -5.07 -24.20
CA ILE A 250 -3.45 -4.71 -24.95
C ILE A 250 -2.43 -5.85 -24.88
N CYS A 251 -2.21 -6.48 -23.72
CA CYS A 251 -1.33 -7.62 -23.58
C CYS A 251 -1.77 -8.80 -24.44
N LEU A 252 -3.08 -9.07 -24.48
CA LEU A 252 -3.68 -10.12 -25.30
C LEU A 252 -3.48 -9.84 -26.80
N THR A 253 -3.71 -8.60 -27.25
CA THR A 253 -3.52 -8.23 -28.67
C THR A 253 -2.05 -8.35 -29.11
N ILE A 254 -1.10 -7.90 -28.26
CA ILE A 254 0.34 -8.08 -28.54
C ILE A 254 0.70 -9.55 -28.58
N SER A 255 0.22 -10.36 -27.63
CA SER A 255 0.51 -11.80 -27.57
C SER A 255 -0.02 -12.54 -28.80
N ILE A 256 -1.25 -12.22 -29.28
CA ILE A 256 -1.81 -12.79 -30.52
C ILE A 256 -0.98 -12.36 -31.75
N TYR A 257 -0.58 -11.09 -31.80
CA TYR A 257 0.26 -10.59 -32.89
C TYR A 257 1.59 -11.34 -32.96
N LEU A 258 2.25 -11.58 -31.81
CA LEU A 258 3.50 -12.34 -31.75
C LEU A 258 3.33 -13.79 -32.21
N VAL A 259 2.23 -14.45 -31.83
CA VAL A 259 1.92 -15.81 -32.29
C VAL A 259 1.77 -15.89 -33.83
N ASN A 260 1.11 -14.86 -34.40
CA ASN A 260 0.83 -14.86 -35.85
C ASN A 260 2.06 -14.46 -36.73
N THR A 261 2.98 -13.65 -36.20
CA THR A 261 4.06 -13.05 -37.00
C THR A 261 5.44 -13.59 -36.72
N GLN A 262 5.69 -14.21 -35.55
CA GLN A 262 7.03 -14.60 -35.09
C GLN A 262 7.17 -16.07 -34.71
N ASP A 263 6.25 -16.94 -35.14
CA ASP A 263 6.21 -18.39 -34.77
C ASP A 263 6.25 -18.61 -33.25
N PHE A 264 5.68 -17.66 -32.49
CA PHE A 264 5.66 -17.72 -31.04
C PHE A 264 4.71 -18.80 -30.54
N ASN A 265 5.16 -19.64 -29.58
CA ASN A 265 4.36 -20.74 -29.06
C ASN A 265 3.07 -20.24 -28.38
N PRO A 266 1.86 -20.66 -28.80
CA PRO A 266 0.58 -20.25 -28.19
C PRO A 266 0.50 -20.54 -26.70
N ILE A 267 1.13 -21.59 -26.19
CA ILE A 267 1.18 -21.93 -24.76
C ILE A 267 1.89 -20.80 -23.99
N MET A 268 3.00 -20.28 -24.54
CA MET A 268 3.72 -19.17 -23.93
C MET A 268 2.92 -17.88 -23.95
N ALA A 269 2.13 -17.63 -24.99
CA ALA A 269 1.24 -16.48 -25.05
C ALA A 269 0.23 -16.48 -23.87
N ILE A 270 -0.42 -17.62 -23.62
CA ILE A 270 -1.35 -17.79 -22.48
C ILE A 270 -0.62 -17.58 -21.15
N THR A 271 0.59 -18.14 -21.02
CA THR A 271 1.43 -18.00 -19.83
C THR A 271 1.77 -16.53 -19.55
N ILE A 272 2.15 -15.78 -20.57
CA ILE A 272 2.48 -14.36 -20.47
C ILE A 272 1.25 -13.55 -20.03
N ILE A 273 0.08 -13.77 -20.62
CA ILE A 273 -1.15 -13.06 -20.30
C ILE A 273 -1.52 -13.26 -18.83
N LEU A 274 -1.53 -14.49 -18.33
CA LEU A 274 -1.89 -14.80 -16.95
C LEU A 274 -0.81 -14.35 -15.95
N THR A 275 0.47 -14.40 -16.31
CA THR A 275 1.55 -13.84 -15.52
C THR A 275 1.42 -12.32 -15.42
N TYR A 276 1.10 -11.66 -16.53
CA TYR A 276 0.86 -10.21 -16.57
C TYR A 276 -0.37 -9.81 -15.73
N GLN A 277 -1.45 -10.59 -15.78
CA GLN A 277 -2.61 -10.39 -14.91
C GLN A 277 -2.22 -10.42 -13.43
N ALA A 278 -1.44 -11.42 -13.02
CA ALA A 278 -0.96 -11.52 -11.63
C ALA A 278 -0.11 -10.30 -11.21
N VAL A 279 0.68 -9.73 -12.13
CA VAL A 279 1.42 -8.48 -11.88
C VAL A 279 0.47 -7.30 -11.71
N LEU A 280 -0.55 -7.17 -12.58
CA LEU A 280 -1.53 -6.09 -12.49
C LEU A 280 -2.33 -6.14 -11.18
N GLU A 281 -2.69 -7.34 -10.68
CA GLU A 281 -3.37 -7.50 -9.39
C GLU A 281 -2.51 -6.96 -8.22
N VAL A 282 -1.19 -7.22 -8.25
CA VAL A 282 -0.27 -6.67 -7.25
C VAL A 282 -0.17 -5.14 -7.37
N LEU A 283 -0.13 -4.60 -8.59
CA LEU A 283 -0.08 -3.16 -8.84
C LEU A 283 -1.39 -2.45 -8.44
N ALA A 284 -2.54 -3.07 -8.66
CA ALA A 284 -3.85 -2.51 -8.33
C ALA A 284 -4.06 -2.29 -6.82
N MET A 285 -3.28 -2.95 -5.96
CA MET A 285 -3.30 -2.71 -4.52
C MET A 285 -2.60 -1.40 -4.11
N MET A 286 -1.75 -0.81 -4.96
CA MET A 286 -0.92 0.35 -4.59
C MET A 286 -1.69 1.65 -4.37
N PRO A 287 -2.73 2.00 -5.14
CA PRO A 287 -3.51 3.20 -4.90
C PRO A 287 -4.20 3.25 -3.52
N SER A 288 -4.57 2.11 -2.96
CA SER A 288 -5.21 2.01 -1.64
C SER A 288 -4.26 2.35 -0.48
N LEU A 289 -2.94 2.29 -0.68
CA LEU A 289 -1.95 2.63 0.36
C LEU A 289 -2.01 4.09 0.80
N ILE A 290 -2.49 5.00 -0.07
CA ILE A 290 -2.66 6.42 0.26
C ILE A 290 -3.68 6.61 1.39
N GLU A 291 -4.67 5.73 1.48
CA GLU A 291 -5.70 5.79 2.51
C GLU A 291 -5.13 5.54 3.91
N HIS A 292 -4.19 4.61 4.01
CA HIS A 292 -3.51 4.31 5.27
C HIS A 292 -2.63 5.46 5.75
N PHE A 293 -2.13 6.29 4.83
CA PHE A 293 -1.38 7.50 5.21
C PHE A 293 -2.26 8.55 5.92
N ASP A 294 -3.55 8.62 5.61
CA ASP A 294 -4.47 9.51 6.31
C ASP A 294 -4.88 9.02 7.69
N GLU A 295 -5.05 7.73 7.86
CA GLU A 295 -5.31 7.17 9.19
C GLU A 295 -4.16 7.47 10.15
N ALA A 296 -2.92 7.54 9.64
CA ALA A 296 -1.73 7.98 10.35
C ALA A 296 -1.74 9.45 10.76
N SER A 297 -2.32 10.27 9.94
CA SER A 297 -2.41 11.73 10.14
C SER A 297 -3.66 12.13 10.95
N LYS A 298 -4.46 11.17 11.42
CA LYS A 298 -5.78 11.38 12.05
C LYS A 298 -5.75 11.56 13.56
N ARG A 299 -4.60 11.33 14.20
CA ARG A 299 -4.41 11.45 15.65
C ARG A 299 -3.12 12.21 15.93
#